data_30d8ed80671ed145a3df603fb92b004f
#
_entry.id   30d8ed80671ed145a3df603fb92b004f
#
_cell.length_a   1.000
_cell.length_b   1.000
_cell.length_c   1.000
_cell.angle_alpha   90.00
_cell.angle_beta   90.00
_cell.angle_gamma   90.00
#
_symmetry.space_group_name_H-M   'P 1'
#
loop_
_entity.id
_entity.type
_entity.pdbx_description
1 polymer ?
#
loop_
_entity_poly.entity_id
_entity_poly.type
_entity_poly.pdbx_seq_one_letter_code
_entity_poly.pdbx_strand_id
1 'polypeptide(L)'
;MIKKLILTFLITLLTSTIYANEKTYKMVFVPASEKGDESDYTSLISITEKLTGLNIETIKVTDYNAAVEAMRAGRAHIAWYGGKTYVKAAEIANADAFAAGVRQGEKDAGYYTYFVVKKNSKLNKFEDVKGKVLSLNSIGSTSGDLIPQVELNKINLSIKNPDHFKNVFYAGSHDACLLAVLNNQADVCGMSSRNFEARLEDGTIKLEDIRIIHKSDRVPPPPLAYSKSIPLEDRNEIKKAVLSAHKHGEIAGYGGKMSHYM
;
A
#
# COMPACT_ATOMS: atom_id res chain seq x y z
N MET A 1 -73.37 26.33 39.54
CA MET A 1 -72.70 25.06 39.04
C MET A 1 -71.60 25.49 38.10
N ILE A 2 -70.34 25.45 38.62
CA ILE A 2 -69.16 25.93 37.87
C ILE A 2 -68.42 24.65 37.38
N LYS A 3 -68.44 24.44 36.04
CA LYS A 3 -67.65 23.34 35.42
C LYS A 3 -66.19 23.76 35.36
N LYS A 4 -65.33 23.03 36.11
CA LYS A 4 -63.87 23.14 36.03
C LYS A 4 -63.41 22.48 34.73
N LEU A 5 -62.86 23.26 33.82
CA LEU A 5 -62.18 22.81 32.61
C LEU A 5 -60.71 22.47 32.99
N ILE A 6 -60.36 21.18 33.03
CA ILE A 6 -58.99 20.74 33.22
C ILE A 6 -58.30 20.70 31.85
N LEU A 7 -57.43 21.66 31.60
CA LEU A 7 -56.60 21.71 30.40
C LEU A 7 -55.36 20.83 30.63
N THR A 8 -55.37 19.62 30.08
CA THR A 8 -54.22 18.69 30.11
C THR A 8 -53.22 19.15 29.06
N PHE A 9 -52.11 19.74 29.49
CA PHE A 9 -50.99 20.13 28.65
C PHE A 9 -50.13 18.87 28.33
N LEU A 10 -50.35 18.31 27.12
CA LEU A 10 -49.57 17.17 26.62
C LEU A 10 -48.22 17.70 26.14
N ILE A 11 -47.13 17.60 26.93
CA ILE A 11 -45.77 17.87 26.53
C ILE A 11 -45.30 16.70 25.71
N THR A 12 -45.38 16.77 24.40
CA THR A 12 -44.70 15.87 23.48
C THR A 12 -43.21 16.20 23.51
N LEU A 13 -42.44 15.39 24.22
CA LEU A 13 -40.96 15.37 24.11
C LEU A 13 -40.62 14.91 22.70
N LEU A 14 -40.35 15.84 21.80
CA LEU A 14 -39.67 15.56 20.55
C LEU A 14 -38.21 15.17 20.90
N THR A 15 -37.95 13.89 21.10
CA THR A 15 -36.61 13.34 21.04
C THR A 15 -36.16 13.42 19.58
N SER A 16 -35.57 14.55 19.21
CA SER A 16 -34.77 14.62 17.98
C SER A 16 -33.60 13.70 18.17
N THR A 17 -33.69 12.49 17.65
CA THR A 17 -32.53 11.64 17.37
C THR A 17 -31.68 12.44 16.38
N ILE A 18 -30.65 13.11 16.90
CA ILE A 18 -29.58 13.66 16.11
C ILE A 18 -28.88 12.42 15.52
N TYR A 19 -29.27 12.04 14.30
CA TYR A 19 -28.44 11.20 13.47
C TYR A 19 -27.17 12.03 13.27
N ALA A 20 -26.13 11.78 14.06
CA ALA A 20 -24.81 12.26 13.75
C ALA A 20 -24.52 11.74 12.35
N ASN A 21 -24.41 12.64 11.39
CA ASN A 21 -24.07 12.29 10.02
C ASN A 21 -22.63 11.73 10.12
N GLU A 22 -22.51 10.41 10.06
CA GLU A 22 -21.25 9.71 10.24
C GLU A 22 -20.28 10.20 9.18
N LYS A 23 -19.21 10.88 9.61
CA LYS A 23 -18.22 11.43 8.67
C LYS A 23 -17.56 10.29 7.92
N THR A 24 -17.68 10.29 6.59
CA THR A 24 -17.11 9.27 5.72
C THR A 24 -15.86 9.79 5.05
N TYR A 25 -14.76 9.06 5.19
CA TYR A 25 -13.51 9.27 4.48
C TYR A 25 -13.25 8.14 3.49
N LYS A 26 -12.68 8.48 2.32
CA LYS A 26 -12.34 7.50 1.29
C LYS A 26 -10.86 7.19 1.32
N MET A 27 -10.52 5.92 1.39
CA MET A 27 -9.15 5.42 1.39
C MET A 27 -8.80 4.72 0.09
N VAL A 28 -7.65 5.06 -0.49
CA VAL A 28 -7.13 4.50 -1.73
C VAL A 28 -5.83 3.75 -1.48
N PHE A 29 -5.60 2.69 -2.24
CA PHE A 29 -4.38 1.88 -2.22
C PHE A 29 -3.75 1.86 -3.61
N VAL A 30 -2.42 2.02 -3.69
CA VAL A 30 -1.72 1.74 -4.95
C VAL A 30 -1.76 0.24 -5.22
N PRO A 31 -1.99 -0.22 -6.47
CA PRO A 31 -2.13 -1.63 -6.78
C PRO A 31 -0.76 -2.33 -6.80
N ALA A 32 -0.27 -2.74 -5.64
CA ALA A 32 1.01 -3.44 -5.50
C ALA A 32 0.88 -4.96 -5.66
N SER A 33 -0.29 -5.53 -5.35
CA SER A 33 -0.60 -6.96 -5.47
C SER A 33 -1.83 -7.22 -6.35
N GLU A 34 -1.96 -8.45 -6.88
CA GLU A 34 -3.14 -8.85 -7.67
C GLU A 34 -4.37 -9.14 -6.80
N LYS A 35 -4.16 -9.55 -5.55
CA LYS A 35 -5.27 -9.84 -4.61
C LYS A 35 -6.03 -8.59 -4.15
N GLY A 36 -5.49 -7.40 -4.45
CA GLY A 36 -6.00 -6.12 -3.98
C GLY A 36 -5.45 -5.77 -2.59
N ASP A 37 -4.71 -4.68 -2.54
CA ASP A 37 -4.04 -4.25 -1.30
C ASP A 37 -5.04 -3.82 -0.21
N GLU A 38 -6.28 -3.44 -0.59
CA GLU A 38 -7.32 -3.11 0.38
C GLU A 38 -7.66 -4.26 1.33
N SER A 39 -7.60 -5.52 0.85
CA SER A 39 -7.92 -6.69 1.69
C SER A 39 -6.93 -6.86 2.83
N ASP A 40 -5.68 -6.47 2.63
CA ASP A 40 -4.63 -6.54 3.64
C ASP A 40 -4.86 -5.53 4.78
N TYR A 41 -5.62 -4.46 4.53
CA TYR A 41 -5.86 -3.39 5.51
C TYR A 41 -7.22 -3.46 6.20
N THR A 42 -8.06 -4.46 5.88
CA THR A 42 -9.42 -4.57 6.42
C THR A 42 -9.46 -4.53 7.96
N SER A 43 -8.56 -5.24 8.64
CA SER A 43 -8.51 -5.25 10.11
C SER A 43 -8.10 -3.89 10.67
N LEU A 44 -7.12 -3.22 10.05
CA LEU A 44 -6.68 -1.88 10.46
C LEU A 44 -7.80 -0.85 10.29
N ILE A 45 -8.51 -0.90 9.16
CA ILE A 45 -9.66 -0.01 8.87
C ILE A 45 -10.74 -0.22 9.93
N SER A 46 -11.19 -1.45 10.13
CA SER A 46 -12.26 -1.77 11.09
C SER A 46 -11.92 -1.34 12.52
N ILE A 47 -10.68 -1.54 12.96
CA ILE A 47 -10.22 -1.06 14.29
C ILE A 47 -10.21 0.46 14.32
N THR A 48 -9.76 1.13 13.25
CA THR A 48 -9.73 2.60 13.19
C THR A 48 -11.14 3.17 13.26
N GLU A 49 -12.09 2.64 12.49
CA GLU A 49 -13.50 3.04 12.53
C GLU A 49 -14.09 2.88 13.94
N LYS A 50 -13.87 1.72 14.57
CA LYS A 50 -14.34 1.46 15.94
C LYS A 50 -13.79 2.44 16.97
N LEU A 51 -12.53 2.87 16.83
CA LEU A 51 -11.88 3.78 17.78
C LEU A 51 -12.23 5.24 17.57
N THR A 52 -12.58 5.63 16.33
CA THR A 52 -12.82 7.03 15.96
C THR A 52 -14.30 7.35 15.74
N GLY A 53 -15.15 6.36 15.49
CA GLY A 53 -16.54 6.58 15.04
C GLY A 53 -16.65 7.14 13.62
N LEU A 54 -15.54 7.15 12.85
CA LEU A 54 -15.51 7.58 11.46
C LEU A 54 -15.81 6.38 10.56
N ASN A 55 -16.42 6.61 9.40
CA ASN A 55 -16.58 5.58 8.36
C ASN A 55 -15.45 5.72 7.33
N ILE A 56 -14.81 4.61 6.95
CA ILE A 56 -13.71 4.57 5.98
C ILE A 56 -14.07 3.66 4.81
N GLU A 57 -14.49 4.25 3.70
CA GLU A 57 -14.76 3.54 2.46
C GLU A 57 -13.50 3.34 1.64
N THR A 58 -13.27 2.15 1.10
CA THR A 58 -12.15 1.89 0.20
C THR A 58 -12.52 2.16 -1.26
N ILE A 59 -11.61 2.73 -2.03
CA ILE A 59 -11.77 2.95 -3.46
C ILE A 59 -10.65 2.29 -4.25
N LYS A 60 -11.00 1.66 -5.38
CA LYS A 60 -10.05 1.01 -6.28
C LYS A 60 -9.54 1.98 -7.33
N VAL A 61 -8.28 1.82 -7.70
CA VAL A 61 -7.64 2.57 -8.78
C VAL A 61 -6.87 1.62 -9.68
N THR A 62 -6.62 2.06 -10.91
CA THR A 62 -5.98 1.24 -11.96
C THR A 62 -4.46 1.21 -11.85
N ASP A 63 -3.86 2.27 -11.32
CA ASP A 63 -2.41 2.43 -11.24
C ASP A 63 -1.99 3.41 -10.14
N TYR A 64 -0.68 3.50 -9.91
CA TYR A 64 -0.08 4.35 -8.88
C TYR A 64 -0.36 5.84 -9.06
N ASN A 65 -0.40 6.33 -10.31
CA ASN A 65 -0.70 7.74 -10.58
C ASN A 65 -2.18 8.04 -10.34
N ALA A 66 -3.08 7.11 -10.67
CA ALA A 66 -4.51 7.24 -10.40
C ALA A 66 -4.80 7.41 -8.90
N ALA A 67 -4.03 6.77 -8.01
CA ALA A 67 -4.14 6.99 -6.57
C ALA A 67 -3.78 8.43 -6.15
N VAL A 68 -2.72 8.99 -6.72
CA VAL A 68 -2.33 10.41 -6.49
C VAL A 68 -3.41 11.36 -6.98
N GLU A 69 -3.91 11.13 -8.20
CA GLU A 69 -4.95 11.95 -8.80
C GLU A 69 -6.29 11.85 -8.05
N ALA A 70 -6.61 10.69 -7.46
CA ALA A 70 -7.79 10.54 -6.61
C ALA A 70 -7.70 11.47 -5.39
N MET A 71 -6.55 11.53 -4.71
CA MET A 71 -6.34 12.44 -3.58
C MET A 71 -6.30 13.91 -4.03
N ARG A 72 -5.57 14.23 -5.12
CA ARG A 72 -5.48 15.58 -5.66
C ARG A 72 -6.85 16.16 -6.02
N ALA A 73 -7.73 15.33 -6.55
CA ALA A 73 -9.10 15.71 -6.93
C ALA A 73 -10.10 15.66 -5.75
N GLY A 74 -9.66 15.41 -4.51
CA GLY A 74 -10.53 15.30 -3.34
C GLY A 74 -11.43 14.06 -3.33
N ARG A 75 -11.17 13.08 -4.20
CA ARG A 75 -11.94 11.82 -4.27
C ARG A 75 -11.42 10.76 -3.28
N ALA A 76 -10.18 10.88 -2.84
CA ALA A 76 -9.59 10.11 -1.75
C ALA A 76 -9.06 11.04 -0.67
N HIS A 77 -9.20 10.65 0.57
CA HIS A 77 -8.83 11.43 1.76
C HIS A 77 -7.65 10.78 2.50
N ILE A 78 -7.60 9.46 2.49
CA ILE A 78 -6.53 8.64 3.08
C ILE A 78 -5.95 7.78 1.96
N ALA A 79 -4.65 7.48 2.03
CA ALA A 79 -4.01 6.62 1.05
C ALA A 79 -2.89 5.78 1.67
N TRP A 80 -2.69 4.59 1.11
CA TRP A 80 -1.43 3.89 1.23
C TRP A 80 -0.64 4.06 -0.06
N TYR A 81 0.60 4.55 0.05
CA TYR A 81 1.46 4.84 -1.09
C TYR A 81 2.79 4.10 -0.98
N GLY A 82 3.40 3.75 -2.13
CA GLY A 82 4.85 3.53 -2.17
C GLY A 82 5.59 4.86 -1.98
N GLY A 83 6.85 4.82 -1.51
CA GLY A 83 7.62 6.04 -1.21
C GLY A 83 7.75 7.01 -2.40
N LYS A 84 8.02 6.49 -3.63
CA LYS A 84 8.07 7.30 -4.86
C LYS A 84 6.74 8.01 -5.12
N THR A 85 5.63 7.28 -5.01
CA THR A 85 4.29 7.83 -5.23
C THR A 85 3.91 8.83 -4.14
N TYR A 86 4.30 8.56 -2.88
CA TYR A 86 4.09 9.47 -1.76
C TYR A 86 4.76 10.83 -1.99
N VAL A 87 6.03 10.84 -2.43
CA VAL A 87 6.73 12.12 -2.73
C VAL A 87 5.92 12.94 -3.73
N LYS A 88 5.45 12.32 -4.83
CA LYS A 88 4.57 12.99 -5.80
C LYS A 88 3.27 13.47 -5.16
N ALA A 89 2.62 12.62 -4.34
CA ALA A 89 1.36 13.00 -3.67
C ALA A 89 1.54 14.15 -2.67
N ALA A 90 2.67 14.19 -1.96
CA ALA A 90 3.00 15.30 -1.06
C ALA A 90 3.14 16.63 -1.83
N GLU A 91 3.77 16.59 -3.01
CA GLU A 91 4.00 17.77 -3.85
C GLU A 91 2.71 18.33 -4.48
N ILE A 92 1.84 17.44 -5.01
CA ILE A 92 0.72 17.89 -5.86
C ILE A 92 -0.69 17.59 -5.30
N ALA A 93 -0.80 16.77 -4.27
CA ALA A 93 -2.07 16.34 -3.68
C ALA A 93 -2.19 16.67 -2.17
N ASN A 94 -1.27 17.46 -1.62
CA ASN A 94 -1.23 17.83 -0.19
C ASN A 94 -1.26 16.61 0.75
N ALA A 95 -0.65 15.48 0.34
CA ALA A 95 -0.54 14.31 1.17
C ALA A 95 0.46 14.54 2.31
N ASP A 96 0.10 14.04 3.50
CA ASP A 96 0.93 14.12 4.71
C ASP A 96 1.04 12.71 5.31
N ALA A 97 2.25 12.14 5.35
CA ALA A 97 2.49 10.80 5.88
C ALA A 97 2.36 10.81 7.41
N PHE A 98 1.68 9.81 7.96
CA PHE A 98 1.42 9.76 9.39
C PHE A 98 1.76 8.43 10.06
N ALA A 99 1.90 7.35 9.30
CA ALA A 99 2.25 6.03 9.85
C ALA A 99 2.88 5.12 8.79
N ALA A 100 3.63 4.13 9.26
CA ALA A 100 4.13 3.02 8.44
C ALA A 100 4.08 1.72 9.24
N GLY A 101 3.70 0.60 8.60
CA GLY A 101 3.56 -0.70 9.26
C GLY A 101 4.91 -1.39 9.45
N VAL A 102 5.17 -1.85 10.67
CA VAL A 102 6.27 -2.76 11.00
C VAL A 102 5.74 -4.18 10.91
N ARG A 103 6.30 -4.99 10.01
CA ARG A 103 5.87 -6.37 9.81
C ARG A 103 6.22 -7.23 11.02
N GLN A 104 5.39 -8.21 11.32
CA GLN A 104 5.64 -9.14 12.41
C GLN A 104 7.00 -9.87 12.22
N GLY A 105 7.83 -9.85 13.27
CA GLY A 105 9.19 -10.40 13.23
C GLY A 105 10.27 -9.44 12.71
N GLU A 106 9.90 -8.28 12.15
CA GLU A 106 10.85 -7.24 11.75
C GLU A 106 11.10 -6.23 12.88
N LYS A 107 12.29 -5.59 12.86
CA LYS A 107 12.69 -4.58 13.85
C LYS A 107 12.20 -3.17 13.52
N ASP A 108 11.98 -2.90 12.23
CA ASP A 108 11.54 -1.61 11.71
C ASP A 108 10.70 -1.78 10.43
N ALA A 109 10.10 -0.70 9.96
CA ALA A 109 9.18 -0.72 8.83
C ALA A 109 9.83 -0.77 7.44
N GLY A 110 11.17 -0.72 7.33
CA GLY A 110 11.87 -0.73 6.03
C GLY A 110 11.83 -2.10 5.35
N TYR A 111 12.16 -2.15 4.06
CA TYR A 111 12.13 -3.35 3.23
C TYR A 111 13.20 -3.29 2.14
N TYR A 112 13.17 -4.20 1.16
CA TYR A 112 14.17 -4.29 0.09
C TYR A 112 13.50 -4.47 -1.28
N THR A 113 14.26 -4.23 -2.33
CA THR A 113 13.99 -4.75 -3.67
C THR A 113 14.82 -6.01 -3.89
N TYR A 114 14.18 -7.06 -4.36
CA TYR A 114 14.84 -8.29 -4.81
C TYR A 114 14.82 -8.37 -6.33
N PHE A 115 15.93 -8.84 -6.91
CA PHE A 115 15.95 -9.31 -8.29
C PHE A 115 15.87 -10.83 -8.28
N VAL A 116 14.75 -11.32 -8.79
CA VAL A 116 14.34 -12.73 -8.69
C VAL A 116 14.43 -13.38 -10.06
N VAL A 117 14.97 -14.58 -10.11
CA VAL A 117 15.09 -15.44 -11.30
C VAL A 117 14.59 -16.85 -10.99
N LYS A 118 14.31 -17.65 -12.02
CA LYS A 118 14.04 -19.09 -11.82
C LYS A 118 15.23 -19.77 -11.15
N LYS A 119 14.97 -20.80 -10.36
CA LYS A 119 16.00 -21.59 -9.68
C LYS A 119 17.07 -22.15 -10.61
N ASN A 120 16.65 -22.66 -11.77
CA ASN A 120 17.49 -23.22 -12.81
C ASN A 120 18.03 -22.20 -13.83
N SER A 121 17.82 -20.91 -13.61
CA SER A 121 18.35 -19.84 -14.47
C SER A 121 19.88 -19.88 -14.50
N LYS A 122 20.46 -19.50 -15.65
CA LYS A 122 21.91 -19.33 -15.81
C LYS A 122 22.43 -17.99 -15.25
N LEU A 123 21.55 -17.09 -14.82
CA LEU A 123 21.91 -15.80 -14.22
C LEU A 123 22.35 -16.05 -12.77
N ASN A 124 23.62 -15.92 -12.46
CA ASN A 124 24.17 -16.25 -11.14
C ASN A 124 24.48 -15.01 -10.28
N LYS A 125 24.69 -13.87 -10.91
CA LYS A 125 24.98 -12.58 -10.29
C LYS A 125 24.21 -11.47 -10.98
N PHE A 126 24.20 -10.29 -10.36
CA PHE A 126 23.38 -9.18 -10.82
C PHE A 126 23.79 -8.68 -12.21
N GLU A 127 25.09 -8.69 -12.54
CA GLU A 127 25.58 -8.25 -13.85
C GLU A 127 25.10 -9.13 -15.01
N ASP A 128 24.70 -10.37 -14.74
CA ASP A 128 24.21 -11.31 -15.77
C ASP A 128 22.86 -10.88 -16.36
N VAL A 129 22.19 -9.85 -15.80
CA VAL A 129 20.90 -9.32 -16.31
C VAL A 129 21.06 -8.55 -17.61
N LYS A 130 22.26 -8.14 -17.99
CA LYS A 130 22.52 -7.47 -19.28
C LYS A 130 22.10 -8.37 -20.45
N GLY A 131 21.38 -7.78 -21.43
CA GLY A 131 20.86 -8.48 -22.60
C GLY A 131 19.68 -9.43 -22.30
N LYS A 132 19.10 -9.40 -21.12
CA LYS A 132 17.97 -10.25 -20.72
C LYS A 132 16.64 -9.54 -20.81
N VAL A 133 15.56 -10.30 -20.66
CA VAL A 133 14.21 -9.76 -20.52
C VAL A 133 13.96 -9.42 -19.05
N LEU A 134 13.79 -8.14 -18.75
CA LEU A 134 13.52 -7.61 -17.41
C LEU A 134 12.03 -7.30 -17.27
N SER A 135 11.39 -7.88 -16.29
CA SER A 135 10.06 -7.47 -15.82
C SER A 135 10.18 -6.55 -14.61
N LEU A 136 9.38 -5.51 -14.60
CA LEU A 136 9.20 -4.56 -13.51
C LEU A 136 7.73 -4.57 -13.06
N ASN A 137 7.44 -4.00 -11.88
CA ASN A 137 6.07 -3.97 -11.38
C ASN A 137 5.21 -2.96 -12.18
N SER A 138 5.28 -1.69 -11.81
CA SER A 138 4.43 -0.63 -12.35
C SER A 138 5.16 0.71 -12.27
N ILE A 139 4.96 1.56 -13.26
CA ILE A 139 5.47 2.94 -13.26
C ILE A 139 4.92 3.65 -12.01
N GLY A 140 5.81 4.23 -11.19
CA GLY A 140 5.44 4.84 -9.92
C GLY A 140 5.71 3.97 -8.69
N SER A 141 5.92 2.66 -8.86
CA SER A 141 6.36 1.79 -7.77
C SER A 141 7.76 2.18 -7.27
N THR A 142 7.98 2.12 -5.96
CA THR A 142 9.30 2.34 -5.38
C THR A 142 10.20 1.14 -5.63
N SER A 143 9.83 -0.02 -5.09
CA SER A 143 10.63 -1.25 -5.17
C SER A 143 10.51 -2.01 -6.50
N GLY A 144 9.50 -1.70 -7.30
CA GLY A 144 9.27 -2.36 -8.60
C GLY A 144 9.58 -1.50 -9.81
N ASP A 145 10.07 -0.26 -9.61
CA ASP A 145 10.45 0.65 -10.70
C ASP A 145 11.64 1.53 -10.32
N LEU A 146 11.53 2.40 -9.29
CA LEU A 146 12.59 3.34 -8.94
C LEU A 146 13.87 2.62 -8.48
N ILE A 147 13.76 1.77 -7.47
CA ILE A 147 14.93 1.09 -6.90
C ILE A 147 15.60 0.14 -7.91
N PRO A 148 14.86 -0.68 -8.69
CA PRO A 148 15.47 -1.42 -9.79
C PRO A 148 16.32 -0.57 -10.72
N GLN A 149 15.85 0.62 -11.12
CA GLN A 149 16.62 1.52 -11.96
C GLN A 149 17.88 2.04 -11.25
N VAL A 150 17.77 2.39 -9.95
CA VAL A 150 18.93 2.81 -9.14
C VAL A 150 19.98 1.70 -9.06
N GLU A 151 19.58 0.47 -8.75
CA GLU A 151 20.50 -0.67 -8.65
C GLU A 151 21.17 -0.98 -10.00
N LEU A 152 20.40 -0.98 -11.10
CA LEU A 152 20.94 -1.16 -12.44
C LEU A 152 21.96 -0.09 -12.80
N ASN A 153 21.72 1.17 -12.43
CA ASN A 153 22.66 2.25 -12.68
C ASN A 153 24.00 2.06 -11.94
N LYS A 154 24.01 1.42 -10.76
CA LYS A 154 25.25 1.10 -10.03
C LYS A 154 26.18 0.17 -10.82
N ILE A 155 25.63 -0.63 -11.72
CA ILE A 155 26.39 -1.53 -12.62
C ILE A 155 26.40 -1.03 -14.09
N ASN A 156 26.19 0.27 -14.29
CA ASN A 156 26.18 0.94 -15.60
C ASN A 156 25.14 0.39 -16.60
N LEU A 157 24.01 -0.12 -16.09
CA LEU A 157 22.86 -0.52 -16.91
C LEU A 157 21.71 0.49 -16.73
N SER A 158 20.95 0.71 -17.81
CA SER A 158 19.78 1.60 -17.78
C SER A 158 18.68 1.00 -18.64
N ILE A 159 17.45 0.99 -18.13
CA ILE A 159 16.26 0.55 -18.89
C ILE A 159 15.92 1.51 -20.04
N LYS A 160 16.50 2.71 -20.05
CA LYS A 160 16.34 3.70 -21.12
C LYS A 160 17.28 3.46 -22.31
N ASN A 161 18.30 2.63 -22.14
CA ASN A 161 19.21 2.25 -23.21
C ASN A 161 18.75 0.94 -23.82
N PRO A 162 18.33 0.93 -25.10
CA PRO A 162 17.79 -0.25 -25.78
C PRO A 162 18.82 -1.38 -25.93
N ASP A 163 20.12 -1.08 -25.88
CA ASP A 163 21.18 -2.08 -26.03
C ASP A 163 21.48 -2.83 -24.72
N HIS A 164 20.92 -2.38 -23.59
CA HIS A 164 21.20 -2.98 -22.30
C HIS A 164 20.32 -4.19 -21.99
N PHE A 165 19.13 -4.28 -22.58
CA PHE A 165 18.16 -5.35 -22.34
C PHE A 165 17.56 -5.85 -23.65
N LYS A 166 17.28 -7.14 -23.71
CA LYS A 166 16.52 -7.69 -24.84
C LYS A 166 15.10 -7.13 -24.88
N ASN A 167 14.50 -6.95 -23.72
CA ASN A 167 13.20 -6.28 -23.53
C ASN A 167 13.06 -5.83 -22.07
N VAL A 168 12.30 -4.76 -21.86
CA VAL A 168 11.86 -4.32 -20.52
C VAL A 168 10.38 -4.03 -20.57
N PHE A 169 9.62 -4.60 -19.65
CA PHE A 169 8.18 -4.33 -19.56
C PHE A 169 7.71 -4.23 -18.11
N TYR A 170 6.59 -3.54 -17.94
CA TYR A 170 5.90 -3.41 -16.67
C TYR A 170 4.74 -4.41 -16.62
N ALA A 171 4.75 -5.32 -15.66
CA ALA A 171 3.77 -6.39 -15.52
C ALA A 171 2.46 -5.94 -14.84
N GLY A 172 2.46 -4.76 -14.19
CA GLY A 172 1.29 -4.20 -13.51
C GLY A 172 1.31 -4.37 -11.98
N SER A 173 1.77 -5.52 -11.47
CA SER A 173 1.88 -5.80 -10.04
C SER A 173 3.17 -6.56 -9.72
N HIS A 174 3.53 -6.66 -8.43
CA HIS A 174 4.67 -7.49 -8.01
C HIS A 174 4.40 -8.97 -8.27
N ASP A 175 3.16 -9.41 -8.10
CA ASP A 175 2.78 -10.80 -8.37
C ASP A 175 2.90 -11.12 -9.86
N ALA A 176 2.39 -10.26 -10.74
CA ALA A 176 2.53 -10.43 -12.20
C ALA A 176 3.99 -10.41 -12.67
N CYS A 177 4.84 -9.56 -12.05
CA CYS A 177 6.28 -9.54 -12.31
C CYS A 177 6.94 -10.90 -11.98
N LEU A 178 6.61 -11.47 -10.83
CA LEU A 178 7.10 -12.78 -10.40
C LEU A 178 6.59 -13.91 -11.31
N LEU A 179 5.28 -13.89 -11.63
CA LEU A 179 4.67 -14.87 -12.54
C LEU A 179 5.28 -14.81 -13.94
N ALA A 180 5.67 -13.64 -14.44
CA ALA A 180 6.35 -13.51 -15.71
C ALA A 180 7.67 -14.30 -15.74
N VAL A 181 8.43 -14.32 -14.63
CA VAL A 181 9.65 -15.14 -14.50
C VAL A 181 9.28 -16.63 -14.44
N LEU A 182 8.31 -17.02 -13.62
CA LEU A 182 7.89 -18.42 -13.49
C LEU A 182 7.36 -19.00 -14.83
N ASN A 183 6.72 -18.19 -15.65
CA ASN A 183 6.16 -18.56 -16.95
C ASN A 183 7.13 -18.37 -18.12
N ASN A 184 8.42 -18.07 -17.89
CA ASN A 184 9.45 -17.83 -18.91
C ASN A 184 9.15 -16.63 -19.84
N GLN A 185 8.32 -15.68 -19.41
CA GLN A 185 8.06 -14.42 -20.12
C GLN A 185 9.13 -13.37 -19.82
N ALA A 186 9.79 -13.49 -18.66
CA ALA A 186 10.94 -12.68 -18.27
C ALA A 186 12.07 -13.58 -17.74
N ASP A 187 13.32 -13.12 -17.88
CA ASP A 187 14.48 -13.76 -17.29
C ASP A 187 14.68 -13.36 -15.83
N VAL A 188 14.28 -12.13 -15.49
CA VAL A 188 14.45 -11.53 -14.17
C VAL A 188 13.30 -10.59 -13.83
N CYS A 189 12.92 -10.54 -12.56
CA CYS A 189 11.91 -9.63 -12.01
C CYS A 189 12.53 -8.77 -10.91
N GLY A 190 12.32 -7.44 -10.97
CA GLY A 190 12.61 -6.51 -9.88
C GLY A 190 11.37 -6.27 -9.02
N MET A 191 11.33 -6.77 -7.78
CA MET A 191 10.12 -6.74 -6.97
C MET A 191 10.38 -6.44 -5.48
N SER A 192 9.32 -6.11 -4.76
CA SER A 192 9.36 -5.91 -3.31
C SER A 192 9.68 -7.21 -2.55
N SER A 193 10.58 -7.13 -1.57
CA SER A 193 10.83 -8.25 -0.66
C SER A 193 9.58 -8.66 0.12
N ARG A 194 8.71 -7.71 0.49
CA ARG A 194 7.48 -7.99 1.23
C ARG A 194 6.47 -8.80 0.43
N ASN A 195 6.26 -8.47 -0.86
CA ASN A 195 5.41 -9.29 -1.73
C ASN A 195 6.04 -10.67 -1.96
N PHE A 196 7.35 -10.73 -2.19
CA PHE A 196 8.06 -11.99 -2.36
C PHE A 196 7.89 -12.92 -1.14
N GLU A 197 8.13 -12.40 0.06
CA GLU A 197 8.00 -13.14 1.31
C GLU A 197 6.55 -13.54 1.60
N ALA A 198 5.58 -12.67 1.33
CA ALA A 198 4.17 -12.99 1.45
C ALA A 198 3.74 -14.14 0.53
N ARG A 199 4.28 -14.20 -0.71
CA ARG A 199 4.00 -15.32 -1.64
C ARG A 199 4.68 -16.63 -1.21
N LEU A 200 5.80 -16.56 -0.51
CA LEU A 200 6.41 -17.74 0.13
C LEU A 200 5.56 -18.23 1.30
N GLU A 201 5.09 -17.33 2.14
CA GLU A 201 4.29 -17.68 3.33
C GLU A 201 2.92 -18.26 2.98
N ASP A 202 2.27 -17.76 1.93
CA ASP A 202 0.98 -18.28 1.47
C ASP A 202 1.11 -19.50 0.54
N GLY A 203 2.34 -19.93 0.24
CA GLY A 203 2.61 -21.11 -0.58
C GLY A 203 2.40 -20.89 -2.09
N THR A 204 2.16 -19.66 -2.54
CA THR A 204 2.01 -19.33 -3.97
C THR A 204 3.29 -19.62 -4.76
N ILE A 205 4.46 -19.46 -4.11
CA ILE A 205 5.79 -19.80 -4.66
C ILE A 205 6.57 -20.62 -3.66
N LYS A 206 7.61 -21.31 -4.15
CA LYS A 206 8.53 -22.09 -3.34
C LYS A 206 9.98 -21.70 -3.64
N LEU A 207 10.87 -21.82 -2.64
CA LEU A 207 12.31 -21.55 -2.81
C LEU A 207 13.00 -22.54 -3.76
N GLU A 208 12.35 -23.66 -4.07
CA GLU A 208 12.83 -24.61 -5.07
C GLU A 208 12.59 -24.14 -6.51
N ASP A 209 11.66 -23.20 -6.74
CA ASP A 209 11.31 -22.70 -8.07
C ASP A 209 12.09 -21.44 -8.44
N ILE A 210 12.56 -20.68 -7.46
CA ILE A 210 13.13 -19.35 -7.63
C ILE A 210 14.36 -19.11 -6.77
N ARG A 211 15.13 -18.08 -7.13
CA ARG A 211 16.22 -17.54 -6.29
C ARG A 211 16.40 -16.05 -6.48
N ILE A 212 16.92 -15.41 -5.47
CA ILE A 212 17.31 -14.00 -5.47
C ILE A 212 18.76 -13.92 -5.94
N ILE A 213 19.04 -13.10 -6.96
CA ILE A 213 20.40 -12.85 -7.46
C ILE A 213 20.95 -11.50 -6.99
N HIS A 214 20.08 -10.60 -6.54
CA HIS A 214 20.49 -9.32 -5.97
C HIS A 214 19.44 -8.81 -4.97
N LYS A 215 19.92 -8.12 -3.94
CA LYS A 215 19.14 -7.44 -2.91
C LYS A 215 19.63 -6.00 -2.82
N SER A 216 18.72 -5.05 -2.94
CA SER A 216 19.04 -3.61 -2.84
C SER A 216 19.49 -3.20 -1.43
N ASP A 217 19.97 -1.98 -1.30
CA ASP A 217 20.00 -1.29 -0.02
C ASP A 217 18.58 -1.20 0.57
N ARG A 218 18.52 -0.89 1.88
CA ARG A 218 17.25 -0.79 2.60
C ARG A 218 16.41 0.37 2.07
N VAL A 219 15.15 0.07 1.76
CA VAL A 219 14.16 1.02 1.23
C VAL A 219 13.31 1.54 2.38
N PRO A 220 13.07 2.87 2.47
CA PRO A 220 12.12 3.42 3.43
C PRO A 220 10.72 2.81 3.28
N PRO A 221 9.95 2.68 4.38
CA PRO A 221 8.66 2.02 4.34
C PRO A 221 7.63 2.79 3.50
N PRO A 222 6.67 2.06 2.88
CA PRO A 222 5.52 2.67 2.23
C PRO A 222 4.59 3.28 3.29
N PRO A 223 4.28 4.59 3.23
CA PRO A 223 3.50 5.25 4.25
C PRO A 223 2.00 5.13 4.04
N LEU A 224 1.26 5.18 5.15
CA LEU A 224 -0.09 5.70 5.20
C LEU A 224 -0.01 7.23 5.23
N ALA A 225 -0.82 7.88 4.41
CA ALA A 225 -0.89 9.32 4.33
C ALA A 225 -2.35 9.78 4.29
N TYR A 226 -2.63 10.95 4.82
CA TYR A 226 -3.92 11.62 4.67
C TYR A 226 -3.77 12.92 3.89
N SER A 227 -4.85 13.37 3.26
CA SER A 227 -4.93 14.70 2.70
C SER A 227 -4.99 15.75 3.81
N LYS A 228 -4.25 16.85 3.67
CA LYS A 228 -4.35 18.00 4.58
C LYS A 228 -5.73 18.68 4.55
N SER A 229 -6.61 18.30 3.62
CA SER A 229 -8.01 18.77 3.59
C SER A 229 -8.88 18.15 4.69
N ILE A 230 -8.48 17.00 5.27
CA ILE A 230 -9.15 16.44 6.46
C ILE A 230 -8.96 17.39 7.64
N PRO A 231 -9.99 17.72 8.44
CA PRO A 231 -9.87 18.52 9.66
C PRO A 231 -8.76 17.99 10.58
N LEU A 232 -8.05 18.89 11.23
CA LEU A 232 -6.90 18.52 12.08
C LEU A 232 -7.28 17.55 13.21
N GLU A 233 -8.46 17.73 13.79
CA GLU A 233 -9.01 16.85 14.81
C GLU A 233 -9.15 15.42 14.29
N ASP A 234 -9.84 15.23 13.16
CA ASP A 234 -10.03 13.90 12.56
C ASP A 234 -8.70 13.27 12.15
N ARG A 235 -7.73 14.07 11.63
CA ARG A 235 -6.37 13.57 11.34
C ARG A 235 -5.66 13.04 12.60
N ASN A 236 -5.78 13.76 13.71
CA ASN A 236 -5.18 13.35 14.97
C ASN A 236 -5.83 12.08 15.52
N GLU A 237 -7.15 11.94 15.42
CA GLU A 237 -7.88 10.74 15.84
C GLU A 237 -7.51 9.54 14.97
N ILE A 238 -7.50 9.68 13.65
CA ILE A 238 -7.08 8.62 12.71
C ILE A 238 -5.65 8.17 13.03
N LYS A 239 -4.71 9.12 13.18
CA LYS A 239 -3.32 8.81 13.51
C LYS A 239 -3.22 8.05 14.83
N LYS A 240 -3.89 8.54 15.89
CA LYS A 240 -3.90 7.90 17.22
C LYS A 240 -4.47 6.49 17.15
N ALA A 241 -5.58 6.29 16.44
CA ALA A 241 -6.22 4.99 16.26
C ALA A 241 -5.29 4.02 15.54
N VAL A 242 -4.71 4.41 14.39
CA VAL A 242 -3.77 3.58 13.63
C VAL A 242 -2.54 3.19 14.45
N LEU A 243 -1.91 4.15 15.15
CA LEU A 243 -0.72 3.87 15.96
C LEU A 243 -1.01 2.96 17.16
N SER A 244 -2.25 2.95 17.67
CA SER A 244 -2.66 2.09 18.80
C SER A 244 -3.38 0.81 18.36
N ALA A 245 -3.65 0.61 17.08
CA ALA A 245 -4.49 -0.47 16.56
C ALA A 245 -4.06 -1.87 17.04
N HIS A 246 -2.74 -2.12 17.10
CA HIS A 246 -2.16 -3.38 17.59
C HIS A 246 -2.55 -3.75 19.04
N LYS A 247 -3.05 -2.80 19.83
CA LYS A 247 -3.56 -3.03 21.19
C LYS A 247 -5.02 -3.48 21.22
N HIS A 248 -5.71 -3.41 20.06
CA HIS A 248 -7.13 -3.66 19.93
C HIS A 248 -7.47 -4.89 19.08
N GLY A 249 -6.47 -5.54 18.48
CA GLY A 249 -6.62 -6.75 17.70
C GLY A 249 -5.44 -7.04 16.79
N GLU A 250 -5.51 -8.15 16.08
CA GLU A 250 -4.53 -8.45 15.03
C GLU A 250 -4.69 -7.45 13.89
N ILE A 251 -3.57 -6.94 13.41
CA ILE A 251 -3.52 -6.00 12.30
C ILE A 251 -2.68 -6.55 11.16
N ALA A 252 -3.09 -6.26 9.96
CA ALA A 252 -2.36 -6.57 8.74
C ALA A 252 -2.13 -5.31 7.90
N GLY A 253 -1.36 -5.45 6.86
CA GLY A 253 -1.02 -4.41 5.91
C GLY A 253 -0.10 -4.94 4.83
N TYR A 254 0.65 -4.07 4.17
CA TYR A 254 1.49 -4.44 3.05
C TYR A 254 2.50 -5.56 3.38
N GLY A 255 2.28 -6.71 2.74
CA GLY A 255 3.13 -7.89 2.91
C GLY A 255 2.77 -8.76 4.11
N GLY A 256 1.56 -8.64 4.69
CA GLY A 256 1.04 -9.57 5.69
C GLY A 256 0.81 -8.98 7.09
N LYS A 257 0.97 -9.79 8.12
CA LYS A 257 0.71 -9.39 9.52
C LYS A 257 1.69 -8.32 9.99
N MET A 258 1.16 -7.30 10.66
CA MET A 258 1.93 -6.22 11.28
C MET A 258 2.04 -6.41 12.79
N SER A 259 3.21 -6.08 13.35
CA SER A 259 3.36 -5.99 14.80
C SER A 259 2.75 -4.71 15.35
N HIS A 260 2.97 -3.59 14.65
CA HIS A 260 2.42 -2.27 14.98
C HIS A 260 2.61 -1.30 13.80
N TYR A 261 2.01 -0.13 13.92
CA TYR A 261 2.31 1.05 13.07
C TYR A 261 3.10 2.07 13.89
N MET A 262 4.07 2.73 13.26
CA MET A 262 4.93 3.77 13.85
C MET A 262 4.83 5.06 13.05
#